data_a0727de6154c379899ce37ce24baf8d2
#
_entry.id   a0727de6154c379899ce37ce24baf8d2
#
_cell.length_a   1.000
_cell.length_b   1.000
_cell.length_c   1.000
_cell.angle_alpha   90.00
_cell.angle_beta   90.00
_cell.angle_gamma   90.00
#
_symmetry.space_group_name_H-M   'P 1'
#
loop_
_entity.id
_entity.type
_entity.pdbx_description
1 polymer ?
#
loop_
_entity_poly.entity_id
_entity_poly.type
_entity_poly.pdbx_seq_one_letter_code
_entity_poly.pdbx_strand_id
1 'polypeptide(L)'
;MTDPRSQTPDLATLDDQLCFAIYSANTAINRMYRPYLSKLGLTYPQYIALLALWETDDVTVGALGKRLYLDTNTLTPLLKRLEGMGHLTRTRDPKDERVVRIRLTDQGRALQAQATDALACVHAMASEADMDLKPWIEALNHLREQALKKAQCAGG
;
A
#
# COMPACT_ATOMS: atom_id res chain seq x y z
N MET A 1 -24.27 25.30 29.84
CA MET A 1 -23.15 24.37 29.69
C MET A 1 -23.47 23.48 28.50
N THR A 2 -23.02 23.84 27.31
CA THR A 2 -23.32 23.16 26.02
C THR A 2 -22.35 22.00 25.91
N ASP A 3 -22.89 20.79 25.73
CA ASP A 3 -22.14 19.54 25.49
C ASP A 3 -21.28 19.71 24.22
N PRO A 4 -19.93 19.61 24.29
CA PRO A 4 -19.07 19.79 23.12
C PRO A 4 -19.24 18.66 22.06
N ARG A 5 -20.11 17.66 22.31
CA ARG A 5 -20.43 16.56 21.41
C ARG A 5 -21.64 16.78 20.51
N SER A 6 -22.35 17.93 20.62
CA SER A 6 -23.56 18.21 19.85
C SER A 6 -23.33 19.11 18.61
N GLN A 7 -22.11 19.43 18.26
CA GLN A 7 -21.81 20.04 16.96
C GLN A 7 -21.70 18.95 15.92
N THR A 8 -22.82 18.65 15.25
CA THR A 8 -22.76 18.08 13.89
C THR A 8 -21.86 19.05 13.13
N PRO A 9 -20.70 18.59 12.57
CA PRO A 9 -19.90 19.45 11.72
C PRO A 9 -20.85 19.96 10.64
N ASP A 10 -20.97 21.28 10.51
CA ASP A 10 -21.55 21.88 9.32
C ASP A 10 -20.95 21.11 8.14
N LEU A 11 -21.81 20.58 7.23
CA LEU A 11 -21.33 19.71 6.15
C LEU A 11 -20.38 20.54 5.30
N ALA A 12 -19.13 20.52 5.75
CA ALA A 12 -18.00 21.16 5.13
C ALA A 12 -17.96 20.78 3.65
N THR A 13 -17.47 21.65 2.82
CA THR A 13 -17.31 21.38 1.39
C THR A 13 -16.47 20.09 1.20
N LEU A 14 -16.48 19.53 0.01
CA LEU A 14 -15.67 18.33 -0.29
C LEU A 14 -14.20 18.55 0.04
N ASP A 15 -13.70 19.77 -0.17
CA ASP A 15 -12.29 20.14 0.07
C ASP A 15 -11.92 20.17 1.56
N ASP A 16 -12.92 20.32 2.46
CA ASP A 16 -12.70 20.27 3.91
C ASP A 16 -12.72 18.85 4.47
N GLN A 17 -13.01 17.84 3.63
CA GLN A 17 -13.10 16.45 4.07
C GLN A 17 -11.72 15.76 4.10
N LEU A 18 -11.30 15.32 5.28
CA LEU A 18 -10.04 14.57 5.45
C LEU A 18 -9.96 13.35 4.53
N CYS A 19 -11.06 12.57 4.43
CA CYS A 19 -11.09 11.37 3.58
C CYS A 19 -10.89 11.73 2.11
N PHE A 20 -11.45 12.85 1.63
CA PHE A 20 -11.23 13.32 0.27
C PHE A 20 -9.82 13.82 0.05
N ALA A 21 -9.21 14.52 1.00
CA ALA A 21 -7.81 14.93 0.94
C ALA A 21 -6.87 13.72 0.78
N ILE A 22 -7.07 12.66 1.57
CA ILE A 22 -6.30 11.43 1.47
C ILE A 22 -6.52 10.74 0.11
N TYR A 23 -7.78 10.62 -0.32
CA TYR A 23 -8.15 10.00 -1.60
C TYR A 23 -7.53 10.74 -2.79
N SER A 24 -7.68 12.06 -2.83
CA SER A 24 -7.17 12.89 -3.93
C SER A 24 -5.64 12.94 -3.97
N ALA A 25 -4.98 13.02 -2.80
CA ALA A 25 -3.53 12.92 -2.69
C ALA A 25 -3.01 11.56 -3.19
N ASN A 26 -3.63 10.45 -2.75
CA ASN A 26 -3.28 9.12 -3.24
C ASN A 26 -3.46 8.99 -4.76
N THR A 27 -4.54 9.57 -5.32
CA THR A 27 -4.77 9.57 -6.76
C THR A 27 -3.68 10.36 -7.51
N ALA A 28 -3.28 11.52 -6.99
CA ALA A 28 -2.21 12.32 -7.58
C ALA A 28 -0.85 11.61 -7.51
N ILE A 29 -0.52 11.02 -6.39
CA ILE A 29 0.72 10.23 -6.19
C ILE A 29 0.75 9.04 -7.16
N ASN A 30 -0.37 8.30 -7.30
CA ASN A 30 -0.45 7.19 -8.25
C ASN A 30 -0.22 7.63 -9.70
N ARG A 31 -0.71 8.81 -10.09
CA ARG A 31 -0.45 9.40 -11.42
C ARG A 31 1.03 9.73 -11.61
N MET A 32 1.69 10.23 -10.56
CA MET A 32 3.12 10.53 -10.58
C MET A 32 3.99 9.27 -10.74
N TYR A 33 3.61 8.15 -10.09
CA TYR A 33 4.29 6.86 -10.25
C TYR A 33 4.12 6.24 -11.65
N ARG A 34 3.00 6.54 -12.32
CA ARG A 34 2.61 5.85 -13.56
C ARG A 34 3.68 5.82 -14.65
N PRO A 35 4.42 6.90 -14.99
CA PRO A 35 5.47 6.87 -16.02
C PRO A 35 6.59 5.89 -15.70
N TYR A 36 6.95 5.76 -14.42
CA TYR A 36 8.01 4.86 -13.96
C TYR A 36 7.54 3.41 -13.96
N LEU A 37 6.38 3.14 -13.37
CA LEU A 37 5.83 1.79 -13.23
C LEU A 37 5.40 1.19 -14.58
N SER A 38 4.92 2.00 -15.51
CA SER A 38 4.57 1.53 -16.87
C SER A 38 5.75 0.95 -17.63
N LYS A 39 6.96 1.48 -17.43
CA LYS A 39 8.19 0.93 -18.01
C LYS A 39 8.51 -0.46 -17.49
N LEU A 40 8.08 -0.76 -16.26
CA LEU A 40 8.26 -2.06 -15.60
C LEU A 40 7.07 -2.99 -15.83
N GLY A 41 6.02 -2.53 -16.51
CA GLY A 41 4.77 -3.28 -16.69
C GLY A 41 3.95 -3.45 -15.40
N LEU A 42 4.18 -2.62 -14.39
CA LEU A 42 3.57 -2.73 -13.06
C LEU A 42 2.46 -1.72 -12.84
N THR A 43 1.44 -2.13 -12.08
CA THR A 43 0.51 -1.22 -11.41
C THR A 43 1.07 -0.83 -10.04
N TYR A 44 0.57 0.27 -9.44
CA TYR A 44 1.00 0.70 -8.11
C TYR A 44 0.75 -0.36 -7.01
N PRO A 45 -0.41 -1.04 -6.95
CA PRO A 45 -0.59 -2.14 -5.99
C PRO A 45 0.40 -3.30 -6.16
N GLN A 46 0.77 -3.65 -7.41
CA GLN A 46 1.79 -4.67 -7.67
C GLN A 46 3.18 -4.22 -7.20
N TYR A 47 3.51 -2.96 -7.43
CA TYR A 47 4.75 -2.36 -6.95
C TYR A 47 4.86 -2.39 -5.42
N ILE A 48 3.79 -2.01 -4.69
CA ILE A 48 3.77 -2.09 -3.21
C ILE A 48 3.97 -3.53 -2.72
N ALA A 49 3.35 -4.51 -3.38
CA ALA A 49 3.53 -5.92 -3.02
C ALA A 49 4.98 -6.38 -3.23
N LEU A 50 5.63 -5.95 -4.32
CA LEU A 50 7.03 -6.22 -4.55
C LEU A 50 7.94 -5.50 -3.55
N LEU A 51 7.64 -4.24 -3.17
CA LEU A 51 8.37 -3.53 -2.12
C LEU A 51 8.38 -4.32 -0.81
N ALA A 52 7.22 -4.84 -0.39
CA ALA A 52 7.13 -5.65 0.82
C ALA A 52 7.92 -6.97 0.71
N LEU A 53 7.95 -7.59 -0.48
CA LEU A 53 8.71 -8.81 -0.74
C LEU A 53 10.22 -8.56 -0.84
N TRP A 54 10.65 -7.40 -1.32
CA TRP A 54 12.07 -7.02 -1.30
C TRP A 54 12.58 -6.72 0.11
N GLU A 55 11.69 -6.27 1.02
CA GLU A 55 12.02 -6.14 2.46
C GLU A 55 12.11 -7.51 3.14
N THR A 56 11.15 -8.39 2.86
CA THR A 56 11.04 -9.72 3.48
C THR A 56 10.47 -10.71 2.47
N ASP A 57 11.31 -11.57 1.96
CA ASP A 57 10.95 -12.65 1.02
C ASP A 57 10.42 -13.89 1.76
N ASP A 58 9.85 -14.82 1.03
CA ASP A 58 9.36 -16.10 1.54
C ASP A 58 8.31 -15.94 2.68
N VAL A 59 7.28 -15.19 2.40
CA VAL A 59 6.18 -14.92 3.34
C VAL A 59 4.90 -15.65 2.92
N THR A 60 3.98 -15.83 3.86
CA THR A 60 2.64 -16.34 3.54
C THR A 60 1.75 -15.25 2.93
N VAL A 61 0.76 -15.64 2.12
CA VAL A 61 -0.25 -14.71 1.58
C VAL A 61 -0.92 -13.92 2.72
N GLY A 62 -1.23 -14.59 3.83
CA GLY A 62 -1.84 -13.94 5.00
C GLY A 62 -0.92 -12.91 5.65
N ALA A 63 0.39 -13.21 5.79
CA ALA A 63 1.36 -12.27 6.34
C ALA A 63 1.52 -11.04 5.41
N LEU A 64 1.61 -11.27 4.10
CA LEU A 64 1.69 -10.19 3.12
C LEU A 64 0.42 -9.32 3.12
N GLY A 65 -0.77 -9.94 3.21
CA GLY A 65 -2.04 -9.21 3.31
C GLY A 65 -2.09 -8.30 4.55
N LYS A 66 -1.67 -8.80 5.71
CA LYS A 66 -1.55 -7.99 6.93
C LYS A 66 -0.56 -6.83 6.76
N ARG A 67 0.59 -7.07 6.15
CA ARG A 67 1.62 -6.03 5.90
C ARG A 67 1.11 -4.92 4.99
N LEU A 68 0.28 -5.28 3.99
CA LEU A 68 -0.26 -4.36 2.99
C LEU A 68 -1.65 -3.80 3.34
N TYR A 69 -2.26 -4.26 4.43
CA TYR A 69 -3.65 -3.92 4.79
C TYR A 69 -4.65 -4.30 3.69
N LEU A 70 -4.39 -5.41 2.99
CA LEU A 70 -5.24 -5.96 1.93
C LEU A 70 -5.86 -7.29 2.37
N ASP A 71 -7.13 -7.47 2.04
CA ASP A 71 -7.77 -8.76 2.19
C ASP A 71 -7.30 -9.77 1.13
N THR A 72 -7.52 -11.06 1.40
CA THR A 72 -7.10 -12.15 0.52
C THR A 72 -7.77 -12.08 -0.85
N ASN A 73 -9.00 -11.58 -0.95
CA ASN A 73 -9.74 -11.48 -2.22
C ASN A 73 -9.10 -10.45 -3.15
N THR A 74 -8.59 -9.36 -2.59
CA THR A 74 -7.86 -8.33 -3.33
C THR A 74 -6.44 -8.78 -3.67
N LEU A 75 -5.75 -9.42 -2.72
CA LEU A 75 -4.34 -9.79 -2.86
C LEU A 75 -4.13 -10.97 -3.83
N THR A 76 -5.01 -11.97 -3.81
CA THR A 76 -4.85 -13.18 -4.64
C THR A 76 -4.78 -12.90 -6.15
N PRO A 77 -5.67 -12.12 -6.77
CA PRO A 77 -5.56 -11.78 -8.20
C PRO A 77 -4.29 -10.99 -8.52
N LEU A 78 -3.85 -10.11 -7.62
CA LEU A 78 -2.64 -9.33 -7.77
C LEU A 78 -1.40 -10.24 -7.82
N LEU A 79 -1.30 -11.18 -6.88
CA LEU A 79 -0.19 -12.14 -6.82
C LEU A 79 -0.20 -13.09 -8.02
N LYS A 80 -1.38 -13.53 -8.50
CA LYS A 80 -1.49 -14.34 -9.72
C LYS A 80 -0.91 -13.62 -10.94
N ARG A 81 -1.16 -12.32 -11.06
CA ARG A 81 -0.61 -11.52 -12.16
C ARG A 81 0.90 -11.40 -12.07
N LEU A 82 1.45 -11.12 -10.88
CA LEU A 82 2.90 -11.06 -10.65
C LEU A 82 3.59 -12.40 -10.91
N GLU A 83 2.94 -13.52 -10.57
CA GLU A 83 3.41 -14.86 -10.89
C GLU A 83 3.39 -15.10 -12.41
N GLY A 84 2.32 -14.72 -13.10
CA GLY A 84 2.22 -14.81 -14.57
C GLY A 84 3.25 -13.94 -15.29
N MET A 85 3.70 -12.86 -14.68
CA MET A 85 4.80 -12.01 -15.17
C MET A 85 6.20 -12.58 -14.83
N GLY A 86 6.28 -13.66 -14.05
CA GLY A 86 7.54 -14.31 -13.68
C GLY A 86 8.28 -13.64 -12.52
N HIS A 87 7.66 -12.73 -11.77
CA HIS A 87 8.33 -12.00 -10.68
C HIS A 87 8.32 -12.74 -9.34
N LEU A 88 7.37 -13.65 -9.15
CA LEU A 88 7.26 -14.46 -7.94
C LEU A 88 6.74 -15.86 -8.26
N THR A 89 6.84 -16.75 -7.28
CA THR A 89 6.21 -18.07 -7.26
C THR A 89 5.30 -18.19 -6.06
N ARG A 90 4.26 -19.01 -6.21
CA ARG A 90 3.32 -19.36 -5.14
C ARG A 90 3.35 -20.85 -4.92
N THR A 91 3.69 -21.28 -3.73
CA THR A 91 3.76 -22.70 -3.37
C THR A 91 2.94 -22.97 -2.12
N ARG A 92 2.36 -24.15 -2.00
CA ARG A 92 1.74 -24.58 -0.75
C ARG A 92 2.81 -24.81 0.30
N ASP A 93 2.52 -24.42 1.55
CA ASP A 93 3.44 -24.66 2.65
C ASP A 93 3.53 -26.18 2.90
N PRO A 94 4.74 -26.76 2.98
CA PRO A 94 4.90 -28.19 3.21
C PRO A 94 4.34 -28.68 4.55
N LYS A 95 4.17 -27.78 5.51
CA LYS A 95 3.65 -28.10 6.86
C LYS A 95 2.13 -27.92 6.98
N ASP A 96 1.54 -27.06 6.17
CA ASP A 96 0.10 -26.83 6.11
C ASP A 96 -0.34 -26.46 4.68
N GLU A 97 -0.89 -27.39 3.94
CA GLU A 97 -1.31 -27.21 2.54
C GLU A 97 -2.38 -26.12 2.34
N ARG A 98 -3.04 -25.66 3.40
CA ARG A 98 -4.00 -24.55 3.36
C ARG A 98 -3.29 -23.19 3.28
N VAL A 99 -2.00 -23.15 3.61
CA VAL A 99 -1.17 -21.96 3.59
C VAL A 99 -0.42 -21.86 2.26
N VAL A 100 -0.49 -20.71 1.60
CA VAL A 100 0.28 -20.41 0.39
C VAL A 100 1.42 -19.47 0.75
N ARG A 101 2.64 -19.85 0.34
CA ARG A 101 3.86 -19.05 0.48
C ARG A 101 4.19 -18.36 -0.84
N ILE A 102 4.72 -17.17 -0.72
CA ILE A 102 5.15 -16.31 -1.83
C ILE A 102 6.66 -16.14 -1.75
N ARG A 103 7.33 -16.38 -2.87
CA ARG A 103 8.78 -16.16 -3.02
C ARG A 103 9.09 -15.38 -4.29
N LEU A 104 10.01 -14.44 -4.20
CA LEU A 104 10.55 -13.78 -5.39
C LEU A 104 11.33 -14.77 -6.26
N THR A 105 11.21 -14.63 -7.56
CA THR A 105 12.12 -15.23 -8.52
C THR A 105 13.39 -14.37 -8.64
N ASP A 106 14.42 -14.86 -9.35
CA ASP A 106 15.59 -14.04 -9.66
C ASP A 106 15.23 -12.83 -10.50
N GLN A 107 14.26 -12.95 -11.42
CA GLN A 107 13.70 -11.86 -12.18
C GLN A 107 13.00 -10.84 -11.26
N GLY A 108 12.21 -11.30 -10.29
CA GLY A 108 11.54 -10.44 -9.31
C GLY A 108 12.54 -9.68 -8.42
N ARG A 109 13.65 -10.32 -8.03
CA ARG A 109 14.73 -9.67 -7.28
C ARG A 109 15.48 -8.65 -8.13
N ALA A 110 15.82 -8.99 -9.36
CA ALA A 110 16.53 -8.08 -10.28
C ALA A 110 15.69 -6.83 -10.61
N LEU A 111 14.37 -6.92 -10.58
CA LEU A 111 13.46 -5.80 -10.84
C LEU A 111 13.61 -4.69 -9.80
N GLN A 112 14.07 -4.97 -8.58
CA GLN A 112 14.29 -3.99 -7.52
C GLN A 112 15.22 -2.86 -7.98
N ALA A 113 16.32 -3.21 -8.66
CA ALA A 113 17.27 -2.22 -9.18
C ALA A 113 16.63 -1.28 -10.22
N GLN A 114 15.70 -1.79 -11.02
CA GLN A 114 14.99 -1.01 -12.04
C GLN A 114 13.88 -0.12 -11.43
N ALA A 115 13.41 -0.45 -10.24
CA ALA A 115 12.36 0.29 -9.55
C ALA A 115 12.89 1.48 -8.73
N THR A 116 14.20 1.71 -8.71
CA THR A 116 14.84 2.79 -7.94
C THR A 116 14.32 4.18 -8.34
N ASP A 117 14.12 4.42 -9.63
CA ASP A 117 13.60 5.71 -10.12
C ASP A 117 12.15 5.96 -9.66
N ALA A 118 11.34 4.89 -9.58
CA ALA A 118 9.99 4.99 -9.04
C ALA A 118 10.01 5.34 -7.55
N LEU A 119 10.93 4.77 -6.78
CA LEU A 119 11.10 5.10 -5.36
C LEU A 119 11.58 6.55 -5.17
N ALA A 120 12.49 7.03 -6.00
CA ALA A 120 13.07 8.35 -5.91
C ALA A 120 12.07 9.48 -6.27
N CYS A 121 11.04 9.23 -7.09
CA CYS A 121 10.18 10.29 -7.61
C CYS A 121 9.40 11.04 -6.51
N VAL A 122 8.96 10.37 -5.44
CA VAL A 122 8.27 11.02 -4.31
C VAL A 122 9.22 11.89 -3.50
N HIS A 123 10.43 11.41 -3.27
CA HIS A 123 11.46 12.18 -2.56
C HIS A 123 11.90 13.41 -3.36
N ALA A 124 12.02 13.29 -4.68
CA ALA A 124 12.33 14.41 -5.55
C ALA A 124 11.21 15.47 -5.48
N MET A 125 9.95 15.08 -5.62
CA MET A 125 8.80 15.98 -5.50
C MET A 125 8.78 16.70 -4.14
N ALA A 126 9.01 15.96 -3.05
CA ALA A 126 9.01 16.55 -1.70
C ALA A 126 10.16 17.53 -1.50
N SER A 127 11.35 17.21 -2.05
CA SER A 127 12.51 18.11 -2.03
C SER A 127 12.27 19.40 -2.83
N GLU A 128 11.66 19.30 -4.02
CA GLU A 128 11.31 20.46 -4.84
C GLU A 128 10.27 21.37 -4.17
N ALA A 129 9.36 20.77 -3.37
CA ALA A 129 8.32 21.49 -2.64
C ALA A 129 8.76 21.93 -1.22
N ASP A 130 10.01 21.70 -0.83
CA ASP A 130 10.54 21.94 0.53
C ASP A 130 9.68 21.29 1.63
N MET A 131 9.23 20.06 1.37
CA MET A 131 8.35 19.29 2.26
C MET A 131 9.14 18.22 3.03
N ASP A 132 9.06 18.25 4.36
CA ASP A 132 9.43 17.10 5.18
C ASP A 132 8.30 16.06 5.17
N LEU A 133 8.55 14.90 4.59
CA LEU A 133 7.56 13.82 4.50
C LEU A 133 7.35 13.07 5.82
N LYS A 134 8.31 13.12 6.75
CA LYS A 134 8.27 12.31 7.97
C LYS A 134 7.05 12.58 8.84
N PRO A 135 6.69 13.83 9.18
CA PRO A 135 5.49 14.12 9.97
C PRO A 135 4.21 13.62 9.31
N TRP A 136 4.12 13.71 7.98
CA TRP A 136 2.94 13.23 7.22
C TRP A 136 2.80 11.72 7.28
N ILE A 137 3.91 10.99 7.13
CA ILE A 137 3.94 9.52 7.24
C ILE A 137 3.51 9.11 8.66
N GLU A 138 4.03 9.75 9.69
CA GLU A 138 3.67 9.46 11.09
C GLU A 138 2.19 9.73 11.36
N ALA A 139 1.67 10.88 10.92
CA ALA A 139 0.25 11.24 11.10
C ALA A 139 -0.69 10.27 10.38
N LEU A 140 -0.39 9.91 9.13
CA LEU A 140 -1.20 8.96 8.35
C LEU A 140 -1.14 7.54 8.94
N ASN A 141 0.00 7.10 9.45
CA ASN A 141 0.13 5.82 10.14
C ASN A 141 -0.74 5.80 11.40
N HIS A 142 -0.68 6.86 12.21
CA HIS A 142 -1.50 6.98 13.42
C HIS A 142 -3.00 6.98 13.07
N LEU A 143 -3.40 7.77 12.08
CA LEU A 143 -4.79 7.80 11.61
C LEU A 143 -5.28 6.42 11.18
N ARG A 144 -4.48 5.69 10.40
CA ARG A 144 -4.81 4.32 9.97
C ARG A 144 -5.02 3.39 11.15
N GLU A 145 -4.13 3.42 12.14
CA GLU A 145 -4.25 2.59 13.34
C GLU A 145 -5.54 2.87 14.11
N GLN A 146 -5.90 4.13 14.28
CA GLN A 146 -7.14 4.52 14.97
C GLN A 146 -8.38 4.08 14.17
N ALA A 147 -8.37 4.24 12.86
CA ALA A 147 -9.47 3.82 11.99
C ALA A 147 -9.67 2.29 12.05
N LEU A 148 -8.59 1.50 12.00
CA LEU A 148 -8.66 0.04 12.08
C LEU A 148 -9.20 -0.43 13.45
N LYS A 149 -8.77 0.18 14.55
CA LYS A 149 -9.29 -0.12 15.88
C LYS A 149 -10.80 0.13 15.97
N LYS A 150 -11.27 1.26 15.43
CA LYS A 150 -12.70 1.61 15.38
C LYS A 150 -13.50 0.61 14.55
N ALA A 151 -12.99 0.23 13.37
CA ALA A 151 -13.68 -0.73 12.50
C ALA A 151 -13.83 -2.11 13.17
N GLN A 152 -12.84 -2.57 13.92
CA GLN A 152 -12.93 -3.82 14.69
C GLN A 152 -13.98 -3.76 15.81
N CYS A 153 -14.13 -2.61 16.47
CA CYS A 153 -15.13 -2.43 17.53
C CYS A 153 -16.58 -2.29 16.98
N ALA A 154 -16.75 -1.90 15.72
CA ALA A 154 -18.06 -1.71 15.10
C ALA A 154 -18.62 -2.98 14.43
N GLY A 155 -17.78 -4.01 14.23
CA GLY A 155 -18.14 -5.28 13.58
C GLY A 155 -18.37 -6.45 14.55
N GLY A 156 -18.46 -6.18 15.87
CA GLY A 156 -18.75 -7.16 16.92
C GLY A 156 -20.20 -7.11 17.39
#